data_11e00d802c76cfa291b3b53f2925a25a
#
_entry.id   11e00d802c76cfa291b3b53f2925a25a
#
_cell.length_a   1.000
_cell.length_b   1.000
_cell.length_c   1.000
_cell.angle_alpha   90.00
_cell.angle_beta   90.00
_cell.angle_gamma   90.00
#
_symmetry.space_group_name_H-M   'P 1'
#
loop_
_entity.id
_entity.type
_entity.pdbx_description
1 polymer ?
#
loop_
_entity_poly.entity_id
_entity_poly.type
_entity_poly.pdbx_seq_one_letter_code
_entity_poly.pdbx_strand_id
1 'polypeptide(L)'
;MSKLTSNGIALAAAAFATFLATDAMAQNASYTDLQATQGGAMYAADCARCHGAQLQGAEGPALKGAQFDGVWRGGPVKDLFAFIREFMPADKPNSLKDGDAAILTAFILKENGVPAGTQAMAVNPPGNIPAK
;
A
#
# COMPACT_ATOMS: atom_id res chain seq x y z
N MET A 1 -21.94 22.94 75.29
CA MET A 1 -20.70 23.37 74.59
C MET A 1 -20.18 22.19 73.84
N SER A 2 -20.54 22.05 72.56
CA SER A 2 -20.04 21.01 71.71
C SER A 2 -19.53 21.63 70.44
N LYS A 3 -18.25 21.51 70.19
CA LYS A 3 -17.60 21.98 68.96
C LYS A 3 -17.75 20.90 67.88
N LEU A 4 -18.49 21.17 66.83
CA LEU A 4 -18.50 20.33 65.64
C LEU A 4 -17.26 20.71 64.78
N THR A 5 -16.39 19.76 64.63
CA THR A 5 -15.28 19.83 63.69
C THR A 5 -15.77 19.32 62.33
N SER A 6 -15.87 20.19 61.37
CA SER A 6 -16.17 19.87 59.97
C SER A 6 -14.93 19.25 59.31
N ASN A 7 -15.02 17.95 59.01
CA ASN A 7 -14.02 17.31 58.19
C ASN A 7 -14.34 17.57 56.71
N GLY A 8 -13.58 18.46 56.11
CA GLY A 8 -13.65 18.65 54.67
C GLY A 8 -12.99 17.50 53.92
N ILE A 9 -13.81 16.74 53.21
CA ILE A 9 -13.34 15.72 52.28
C ILE A 9 -12.93 16.44 51.01
N ALA A 10 -11.65 16.56 50.78
CA ALA A 10 -11.10 17.01 49.48
C ALA A 10 -11.22 15.86 48.46
N LEU A 11 -12.17 15.97 47.53
CA LEU A 11 -12.18 15.13 46.34
C LEU A 11 -11.05 15.58 45.41
N ALA A 12 -10.00 14.79 45.37
CA ALA A 12 -8.99 14.92 44.33
C ALA A 12 -9.54 14.31 43.04
N ALA A 13 -9.95 15.14 42.11
CA ALA A 13 -10.29 14.72 40.76
C ALA A 13 -8.99 14.38 40.01
N ALA A 14 -8.66 13.11 39.93
CA ALA A 14 -7.60 12.62 39.06
C ALA A 14 -8.10 12.68 37.61
N ALA A 15 -7.67 13.70 36.88
CA ALA A 15 -7.88 13.77 35.44
C ALA A 15 -6.99 12.72 34.77
N PHE A 16 -7.57 11.60 34.37
CA PHE A 16 -6.94 10.63 33.46
C PHE A 16 -6.92 11.29 32.07
N ALA A 17 -5.82 11.91 31.72
CA ALA A 17 -5.54 12.27 30.34
C ALA A 17 -5.24 10.96 29.61
N THR A 18 -6.25 10.38 28.94
CA THR A 18 -6.05 9.33 27.96
C THR A 18 -5.33 9.96 26.78
N PHE A 19 -4.02 9.79 26.74
CA PHE A 19 -3.24 10.00 25.52
C PHE A 19 -3.74 8.96 24.51
N LEU A 20 -4.60 9.37 23.58
CA LEU A 20 -4.81 8.66 22.34
C LEU A 20 -3.50 8.80 21.57
N ALA A 21 -2.59 7.85 21.75
CA ALA A 21 -1.51 7.63 20.82
C ALA A 21 -2.18 7.25 19.49
N THR A 22 -2.37 8.24 18.63
CA THR A 22 -2.59 7.97 17.22
C THR A 22 -1.27 7.40 16.72
N ASP A 23 -1.14 6.07 16.77
CA ASP A 23 -0.14 5.38 15.99
C ASP A 23 -0.36 5.83 14.55
N ALA A 24 0.50 6.74 14.09
CA ALA A 24 0.69 6.99 12.68
C ALA A 24 1.32 5.69 12.14
N MET A 25 0.48 4.65 11.97
CA MET A 25 0.83 3.48 11.20
C MET A 25 1.34 4.02 9.88
N ALA A 26 2.62 3.84 9.60
CA ALA A 26 3.14 4.06 8.26
C ALA A 26 2.18 3.30 7.33
N GLN A 27 1.38 4.05 6.55
CA GLN A 27 0.36 3.43 5.72
C GLN A 27 1.09 2.62 4.68
N ASN A 28 1.07 1.31 4.86
CA ASN A 28 1.55 0.38 3.86
C ASN A 28 0.62 0.43 2.65
N ALA A 29 1.15 0.06 1.50
CA ALA A 29 0.37 -0.10 0.30
C ALA A 29 -0.93 -0.85 0.59
N SER A 30 -2.08 -0.27 0.22
CA SER A 30 -3.37 -0.94 0.38
C SER A 30 -3.97 -1.31 -0.97
N TYR A 31 -4.40 -2.54 -1.10
CA TYR A 31 -5.13 -3.08 -2.23
C TYR A 31 -5.94 -4.30 -1.75
N THR A 32 -6.95 -4.70 -2.51
CA THR A 32 -7.73 -5.91 -2.20
C THR A 32 -7.23 -7.12 -3.01
N ASP A 33 -7.46 -8.33 -2.48
CA ASP A 33 -7.16 -9.57 -3.22
C ASP A 33 -7.89 -9.63 -4.57
N LEU A 34 -9.10 -9.08 -4.64
CA LEU A 34 -9.84 -8.99 -5.90
C LEU A 34 -9.10 -8.14 -6.94
N GLN A 35 -8.58 -6.99 -6.54
CA GLN A 35 -7.79 -6.15 -7.44
C GLN A 35 -6.53 -6.88 -7.92
N ALA A 36 -5.82 -7.55 -7.04
CA ALA A 36 -4.64 -8.31 -7.43
C ALA A 36 -4.98 -9.48 -8.38
N THR A 37 -6.12 -10.14 -8.18
CA THR A 37 -6.59 -11.20 -9.09
C THR A 37 -6.92 -10.65 -10.47
N GLN A 38 -7.63 -9.53 -10.54
CA GLN A 38 -7.94 -8.85 -11.81
C GLN A 38 -6.67 -8.36 -12.50
N GLY A 39 -5.73 -7.81 -11.74
CA GLY A 39 -4.43 -7.40 -12.24
C GLY A 39 -3.61 -8.55 -12.82
N GLY A 40 -3.68 -9.74 -12.20
CA GLY A 40 -3.03 -10.94 -12.71
C GLY A 40 -3.56 -11.38 -14.07
N ALA A 41 -4.88 -11.31 -14.27
CA ALA A 41 -5.48 -11.62 -15.56
C ALA A 41 -5.04 -10.61 -16.65
N MET A 42 -5.03 -9.32 -16.34
CA MET A 42 -4.55 -8.28 -17.25
C MET A 42 -3.05 -8.41 -17.53
N TYR A 43 -2.26 -8.68 -16.50
CA TYR A 43 -0.82 -8.91 -16.65
C TYR A 43 -0.51 -10.04 -17.62
N ALA A 44 -1.23 -11.16 -17.50
CA ALA A 44 -1.04 -12.31 -18.37
C ALA A 44 -1.34 -11.99 -19.84
N ALA A 45 -2.33 -11.11 -20.09
CA ALA A 45 -2.72 -10.72 -21.44
C ALA A 45 -1.74 -9.69 -22.06
N ASP A 46 -1.34 -8.67 -21.29
CA ASP A 46 -0.73 -7.46 -21.85
C ASP A 46 0.74 -7.26 -21.45
N CYS A 47 1.20 -7.88 -20.36
CA CYS A 47 2.51 -7.60 -19.78
C CYS A 47 3.48 -8.79 -19.83
N ALA A 48 2.93 -10.01 -19.71
CA ALA A 48 3.74 -11.23 -19.57
C ALA A 48 4.66 -11.49 -20.77
N ARG A 49 4.31 -11.02 -21.95
CA ARG A 49 5.16 -11.15 -23.15
C ARG A 49 6.54 -10.54 -22.93
N CYS A 50 6.60 -9.37 -22.32
CA CYS A 50 7.85 -8.66 -22.09
C CYS A 50 8.45 -8.93 -20.71
N HIS A 51 7.62 -9.06 -19.68
CA HIS A 51 8.08 -9.20 -18.30
C HIS A 51 8.13 -10.64 -17.79
N GLY A 52 7.76 -11.61 -18.64
CA GLY A 52 7.71 -13.04 -18.30
C GLY A 52 6.44 -13.43 -17.55
N ALA A 53 5.95 -14.65 -17.78
CA ALA A 53 4.70 -15.14 -17.17
C ALA A 53 4.74 -15.22 -15.63
N GLN A 54 5.91 -15.27 -15.04
CA GLN A 54 6.16 -15.31 -13.61
C GLN A 54 6.88 -14.04 -13.11
N LEU A 55 6.78 -12.94 -13.82
CA LEU A 55 7.45 -11.67 -13.53
C LEU A 55 8.98 -11.74 -13.50
N GLN A 56 9.56 -12.80 -14.07
CA GLN A 56 10.99 -13.07 -14.06
C GLN A 56 11.80 -12.19 -15.02
N GLY A 57 11.14 -11.44 -15.89
CA GLY A 57 11.76 -10.72 -16.99
C GLY A 57 11.90 -11.57 -18.24
N ALA A 58 12.03 -10.91 -19.39
CA ALA A 58 12.33 -11.47 -20.69
C ALA A 58 12.91 -10.36 -21.58
N GLU A 59 12.12 -9.75 -22.49
CA GLU A 59 12.52 -8.53 -23.22
C GLU A 59 12.56 -7.30 -22.28
N GLY A 60 11.65 -7.25 -21.32
CA GLY A 60 11.59 -6.25 -20.26
C GLY A 60 12.22 -6.76 -18.96
N PRO A 61 12.41 -5.85 -17.99
CA PRO A 61 13.01 -6.20 -16.72
C PRO A 61 12.10 -7.12 -15.87
N ALA A 62 12.72 -7.85 -14.95
CA ALA A 62 11.97 -8.59 -13.94
C ALA A 62 11.17 -7.62 -13.05
N LEU A 63 9.92 -7.99 -12.76
CA LEU A 63 9.03 -7.23 -11.86
C LEU A 63 8.90 -7.89 -10.49
N LYS A 64 9.80 -8.82 -10.16
CA LYS A 64 9.82 -9.60 -8.92
C LYS A 64 11.24 -9.80 -8.42
N GLY A 65 11.36 -9.98 -7.09
CA GLY A 65 12.63 -10.30 -6.46
C GLY A 65 13.60 -9.13 -6.41
N ALA A 66 14.90 -9.39 -6.52
CA ALA A 66 15.96 -8.42 -6.27
C ALA A 66 15.85 -7.15 -7.13
N GLN A 67 15.41 -7.27 -8.37
CA GLN A 67 15.25 -6.12 -9.26
C GLN A 67 14.09 -5.22 -8.82
N PHE A 68 12.96 -5.81 -8.46
CA PHE A 68 11.85 -5.07 -7.88
C PHE A 68 12.26 -4.41 -6.55
N ASP A 69 12.94 -5.16 -5.71
CA ASP A 69 13.37 -4.67 -4.39
C ASP A 69 14.32 -3.48 -4.51
N GLY A 70 15.27 -3.53 -5.43
CA GLY A 70 16.25 -2.46 -5.63
C GLY A 70 15.68 -1.16 -6.18
N VAL A 71 14.50 -1.22 -6.82
CA VAL A 71 13.89 -0.04 -7.46
C VAL A 71 12.72 0.51 -6.64
N TRP A 72 11.88 -0.37 -6.07
CA TRP A 72 10.59 0.03 -5.55
C TRP A 72 10.42 -0.13 -4.03
N ARG A 73 11.16 -1.05 -3.39
CA ARG A 73 11.04 -1.28 -1.94
C ARG A 73 11.38 -0.05 -1.13
N GLY A 74 10.55 0.23 -0.12
CA GLY A 74 10.67 1.41 0.72
C GLY A 74 10.16 2.71 0.10
N GLY A 75 9.95 2.73 -1.23
CA GLY A 75 9.44 3.87 -1.96
C GLY A 75 7.91 3.99 -1.94
N PRO A 76 7.37 5.15 -2.37
CA PRO A 76 5.93 5.38 -2.43
C PRO A 76 5.24 4.48 -3.44
N VAL A 77 4.08 3.92 -3.08
CA VAL A 77 3.26 3.11 -3.99
C VAL A 77 2.82 3.91 -5.22
N LYS A 78 2.54 5.19 -5.02
CA LYS A 78 2.14 6.10 -6.11
C LYS A 78 3.17 6.18 -7.23
N ASP A 79 4.45 6.01 -6.93
CA ASP A 79 5.51 6.11 -7.95
C ASP A 79 5.50 4.87 -8.85
N LEU A 80 5.31 3.68 -8.29
CA LEU A 80 5.10 2.47 -9.08
C LEU A 80 3.80 2.56 -9.90
N PHE A 81 2.72 3.04 -9.29
CA PHE A 81 1.44 3.25 -9.97
C PHE A 81 1.59 4.21 -11.16
N ALA A 82 2.21 5.37 -10.93
CA ALA A 82 2.42 6.38 -11.97
C ALA A 82 3.30 5.85 -13.10
N PHE A 83 4.36 5.13 -12.77
CA PHE A 83 5.23 4.52 -13.76
C PHE A 83 4.47 3.53 -14.66
N ILE A 84 3.67 2.66 -14.08
CA ILE A 84 2.83 1.73 -14.84
C ILE A 84 1.83 2.50 -15.70
N ARG A 85 1.15 3.48 -15.14
CA ARG A 85 0.12 4.27 -15.79
C ARG A 85 0.63 5.06 -16.99
N GLU A 86 1.82 5.63 -16.90
CA GLU A 86 2.38 6.55 -17.86
C GLU A 86 3.24 5.85 -18.93
N PHE A 87 4.00 4.84 -18.53
CA PHE A 87 5.02 4.24 -19.40
C PHE A 87 4.70 2.82 -19.88
N MET A 88 3.70 2.15 -19.28
CA MET A 88 3.35 0.80 -19.67
C MET A 88 1.99 0.70 -20.36
N PRO A 89 1.80 -0.26 -21.27
CA PRO A 89 2.86 -1.06 -21.90
C PRO A 89 3.76 -0.18 -22.78
N ALA A 90 5.05 -0.51 -22.86
CA ALA A 90 6.05 0.34 -23.51
C ALA A 90 5.81 0.59 -25.00
N ASP A 91 5.08 -0.28 -25.67
CA ASP A 91 4.66 -0.12 -27.07
C ASP A 91 3.42 0.78 -27.22
N LYS A 92 2.72 1.10 -26.12
CA LYS A 92 1.57 1.99 -26.08
C LYS A 92 1.51 2.81 -24.77
N PRO A 93 2.49 3.68 -24.53
CA PRO A 93 2.53 4.47 -23.30
C PRO A 93 1.27 5.34 -23.16
N ASN A 94 0.84 5.60 -21.93
CA ASN A 94 -0.39 6.34 -21.58
C ASN A 94 -1.72 5.72 -22.07
N SER A 95 -1.74 4.45 -22.46
CA SER A 95 -2.95 3.76 -22.90
C SER A 95 -3.78 3.16 -21.77
N LEU A 96 -3.16 2.89 -20.60
CA LEU A 96 -3.85 2.35 -19.44
C LEU A 96 -4.75 3.40 -18.79
N LYS A 97 -5.92 2.96 -18.34
CA LYS A 97 -6.77 3.76 -17.44
C LYS A 97 -6.24 3.66 -16.00
N ASP A 98 -6.65 4.59 -15.17
CA ASP A 98 -6.25 4.59 -13.76
C ASP A 98 -6.63 3.30 -13.03
N GLY A 99 -7.82 2.76 -13.31
CA GLY A 99 -8.24 1.47 -12.74
C GLY A 99 -7.37 0.30 -13.18
N ASP A 100 -6.93 0.29 -14.43
CA ASP A 100 -6.04 -0.74 -14.97
C ASP A 100 -4.66 -0.68 -14.31
N ALA A 101 -4.12 0.53 -14.15
CA ALA A 101 -2.86 0.74 -13.43
C ALA A 101 -2.97 0.32 -11.95
N ALA A 102 -4.12 0.57 -11.30
CA ALA A 102 -4.34 0.18 -9.92
C ALA A 102 -4.34 -1.35 -9.73
N ILE A 103 -5.07 -2.09 -10.58
CA ILE A 103 -5.10 -3.56 -10.47
C ILE A 103 -3.76 -4.20 -10.85
N LEU A 104 -3.05 -3.66 -11.83
CA LEU A 104 -1.69 -4.13 -12.18
C LEU A 104 -0.69 -3.86 -11.05
N THR A 105 -0.75 -2.68 -10.43
CA THR A 105 0.07 -2.35 -9.26
C THR A 105 -0.22 -3.32 -8.11
N ALA A 106 -1.51 -3.58 -7.83
CA ALA A 106 -1.94 -4.51 -6.79
C ALA A 106 -1.39 -5.93 -7.04
N PHE A 107 -1.46 -6.41 -8.27
CA PHE A 107 -0.91 -7.72 -8.64
C PHE A 107 0.60 -7.78 -8.43
N ILE A 108 1.35 -6.80 -8.92
CA ILE A 108 2.81 -6.77 -8.76
C ILE A 108 3.21 -6.71 -7.29
N LEU A 109 2.52 -5.92 -6.47
CA LEU A 109 2.74 -5.87 -5.02
C LEU A 109 2.50 -7.22 -4.36
N LYS A 110 1.39 -7.90 -4.71
CA LYS A 110 1.07 -9.24 -4.19
C LYS A 110 2.16 -10.25 -4.53
N GLU A 111 2.61 -10.28 -5.78
CA GLU A 111 3.67 -11.18 -6.25
C GLU A 111 5.02 -10.92 -5.57
N ASN A 112 5.21 -9.73 -5.01
CA ASN A 112 6.38 -9.35 -4.22
C ASN A 112 6.14 -9.47 -2.70
N GLY A 113 5.09 -10.17 -2.27
CA GLY A 113 4.84 -10.49 -0.87
C GLY A 113 4.33 -9.31 -0.02
N VAL A 114 3.84 -8.24 -0.64
CA VAL A 114 3.11 -7.19 0.09
C VAL A 114 1.71 -7.71 0.36
N PRO A 115 1.25 -7.78 1.62
CA PRO A 115 -0.05 -8.35 1.93
C PRO A 115 -1.20 -7.46 1.44
N ALA A 116 -2.28 -8.10 1.00
CA ALA A 116 -3.54 -7.40 0.70
C ALA A 116 -4.17 -6.85 1.98
N GLY A 117 -4.93 -5.77 1.81
CA GLY A 117 -5.77 -5.17 2.84
C GLY A 117 -7.25 -5.23 2.48
N THR A 118 -8.04 -4.47 3.22
CA THR A 118 -9.49 -4.36 3.00
C THR A 118 -9.90 -3.15 2.16
N GLN A 119 -8.98 -2.23 1.95
CA GLN A 119 -9.19 -1.01 1.17
C GLN A 119 -8.70 -1.23 -0.26
N ALA A 120 -9.54 -0.87 -1.21
CA ALA A 120 -9.14 -0.88 -2.62
C ALA A 120 -8.07 0.20 -2.88
N MET A 121 -7.12 -0.12 -3.76
CA MET A 121 -6.14 0.85 -4.23
C MET A 121 -6.87 1.95 -5.01
N ALA A 122 -6.67 3.17 -4.55
CA ALA A 122 -7.18 4.36 -5.22
C ALA A 122 -6.23 4.82 -6.33
N VAL A 123 -6.69 5.75 -7.14
CA VAL A 123 -5.83 6.54 -8.03
C VAL A 123 -4.88 7.38 -7.17
N ASN A 124 -3.61 7.41 -7.53
CA ASN A 124 -2.57 8.04 -6.74
C ASN A 124 -2.51 7.47 -5.30
N PRO A 125 -2.25 6.16 -5.15
CA PRO A 125 -2.39 5.46 -3.88
C PRO A 125 -1.41 5.99 -2.83
N PRO A 126 -1.88 6.21 -1.59
CA PRO A 126 -1.02 6.58 -0.49
C PRO A 126 -0.18 5.40 0.01
N GLY A 127 0.80 5.72 0.86
CA GLY A 127 1.62 4.72 1.54
C GLY A 127 2.87 4.31 0.78
N ASN A 128 3.65 3.49 1.44
CA ASN A 128 4.92 2.99 0.93
C ASN A 128 4.87 1.47 0.71
N ILE A 129 5.68 1.01 -0.23
CA ILE A 129 5.97 -0.41 -0.39
C ILE A 129 6.88 -0.81 0.76
N PRO A 130 6.50 -1.79 1.61
CA PRO A 130 7.31 -2.16 2.77
C PRO A 130 8.75 -2.48 2.39
N ALA A 131 9.71 -1.99 3.17
CA ALA A 131 11.09 -2.44 3.09
C ALA A 131 11.18 -3.94 3.47
N LYS A 132 12.23 -4.61 3.03
CA LYS A 132 12.53 -5.99 3.49
C LYS A 132 13.23 -5.99 4.84
#